data_bb086b61833b7406db53da7f56fbc221
#
_entry.id   bb086b61833b7406db53da7f56fbc221
#
_cell.length_a   1.000
_cell.length_b   1.000
_cell.length_c   1.000
_cell.angle_alpha   90.00
_cell.angle_beta   90.00
_cell.angle_gamma   90.00
#
_symmetry.space_group_name_H-M   'P 1'
#
loop_
_entity.id
_entity.type
_entity.pdbx_description
1 polymer ?
#
loop_
_entity_poly.entity_id
_entity_poly.type
_entity_poly.pdbx_seq_one_letter_code
_entity_poly.pdbx_strand_id
1 'polypeptide(L)'
;LEMAYARGETDEFVDATAIVPEGGEKVTVRDGDVIINMNYRSDRARQITRAFIEKDFDAFHREVVPDLGTFVSLTEYNKEWDIPVAFPAERLENVFGEYISKLGLHQLRLAETEKYAHVTFFFNGGQEQPFEGEDRILVPSPDVATYDLKPEMSAPEVTDHLVQAIEEDKYDAIIVNYANGDMVGHTGNFDAAVQAVETLDHCLGRVTRAIHKVGGAMLVTADHGNCEKMLDEKTGQPYTAHTTTPVPLVYVGDRHARLIDGGALCDVAPTLLKIMGLPQPAEMTGHPLIQFEDEEQESETD
;
A
#
# COMPACT_ATOMS: atom_id res chain seq x y z
N LEU A 1 -28.50 -6.46 -0.45
CA LEU A 1 -27.62 -5.93 -1.51
C LEU A 1 -28.44 -5.35 -2.66
N GLU A 2 -29.36 -6.08 -3.30
CA GLU A 2 -30.19 -5.58 -4.42
C GLU A 2 -30.89 -4.26 -4.10
N MET A 3 -31.40 -4.11 -2.88
CA MET A 3 -32.00 -2.85 -2.42
C MET A 3 -31.00 -1.71 -2.29
N ALA A 4 -29.77 -1.98 -1.91
CA ALA A 4 -28.68 -1.00 -1.86
C ALA A 4 -28.32 -0.55 -3.28
N TYR A 5 -28.14 -1.49 -4.20
CA TYR A 5 -27.88 -1.18 -5.61
C TYR A 5 -29.01 -0.39 -6.26
N ALA A 6 -30.27 -0.70 -5.92
CA ALA A 6 -31.43 0.07 -6.40
C ALA A 6 -31.44 1.54 -5.91
N ARG A 7 -30.76 1.84 -4.79
CA ARG A 7 -30.55 3.21 -4.29
C ARG A 7 -29.31 3.89 -4.90
N GLY A 8 -28.56 3.21 -5.77
CA GLY A 8 -27.34 3.71 -6.39
C GLY A 8 -26.07 3.51 -5.54
N GLU A 9 -26.15 2.70 -4.48
CA GLU A 9 -24.98 2.30 -3.68
C GLU A 9 -24.17 1.25 -4.45
N THR A 10 -22.85 1.20 -4.23
CA THR A 10 -21.94 0.21 -4.81
C THR A 10 -21.24 -0.56 -3.69
N ASP A 11 -20.62 -1.70 -4.01
CA ASP A 11 -20.08 -2.65 -3.03
C ASP A 11 -19.19 -2.00 -1.95
N GLU A 12 -18.32 -1.07 -2.32
CA GLU A 12 -17.44 -0.36 -1.38
C GLU A 12 -18.17 0.72 -0.55
N PHE A 13 -19.34 1.16 -1.01
CA PHE A 13 -20.05 2.31 -0.47
C PHE A 13 -21.50 1.98 -0.06
N VAL A 14 -21.76 0.72 0.28
CA VAL A 14 -23.04 0.31 0.88
C VAL A 14 -23.08 0.83 2.31
N ASP A 15 -24.13 1.59 2.63
CA ASP A 15 -24.36 2.08 3.97
C ASP A 15 -24.53 0.94 4.98
N ALA A 16 -24.04 1.17 6.21
CA ALA A 16 -24.15 0.21 7.31
C ALA A 16 -25.60 -0.20 7.54
N THR A 17 -25.91 -1.45 7.26
CA THR A 17 -27.30 -1.96 7.23
C THR A 17 -27.45 -3.16 8.14
N ALA A 18 -28.36 -3.07 9.12
CA ALA A 18 -28.74 -4.20 9.94
C ALA A 18 -29.77 -5.09 9.23
N ILE A 19 -29.45 -6.38 9.05
CA ILE A 19 -30.40 -7.38 8.52
C ILE A 19 -31.12 -8.00 9.69
N VAL A 20 -32.41 -7.75 9.80
CA VAL A 20 -33.26 -8.27 10.87
C VAL A 20 -34.23 -9.29 10.29
N PRO A 21 -34.30 -10.53 10.83
CA PRO A 21 -35.33 -11.50 10.41
C PRO A 21 -36.75 -10.95 10.63
N GLU A 22 -37.71 -11.41 9.83
CA GLU A 22 -39.11 -11.02 9.98
C GLU A 22 -39.62 -11.37 11.40
N GLY A 23 -40.12 -10.35 12.11
CA GLY A 23 -40.53 -10.47 13.52
C GLY A 23 -39.41 -10.59 14.55
N GLY A 24 -38.16 -10.47 14.14
CA GLY A 24 -36.98 -10.48 15.01
C GLY A 24 -36.59 -9.10 15.52
N GLU A 25 -35.68 -9.07 16.48
CA GLU A 25 -35.09 -7.85 17.00
C GLU A 25 -33.69 -7.60 16.41
N LYS A 26 -33.29 -6.35 16.32
CA LYS A 26 -31.91 -5.97 15.92
C LYS A 26 -30.91 -6.49 16.96
N VAL A 27 -29.95 -7.29 16.52
CA VAL A 27 -28.86 -7.75 17.36
C VAL A 27 -27.82 -6.63 17.45
N THR A 28 -27.45 -6.27 18.66
CA THR A 28 -26.43 -5.27 18.97
C THR A 28 -25.40 -5.86 19.94
N VAL A 29 -24.19 -5.31 19.96
CA VAL A 29 -23.16 -5.66 20.95
C VAL A 29 -23.62 -5.20 22.33
N ARG A 30 -23.45 -6.07 23.33
CA ARG A 30 -23.89 -5.86 24.74
C ARG A 30 -22.71 -6.03 25.69
N ASP A 31 -22.90 -5.60 26.93
CA ASP A 31 -21.94 -5.84 27.99
C ASP A 31 -21.66 -7.34 28.17
N GLY A 32 -20.39 -7.67 28.33
CA GLY A 32 -19.91 -9.05 28.45
C GLY A 32 -19.71 -9.79 27.10
N ASP A 33 -20.13 -9.22 25.96
CA ASP A 33 -19.87 -9.82 24.66
C ASP A 33 -18.37 -9.85 24.33
N VAL A 34 -17.99 -10.84 23.54
CA VAL A 34 -16.63 -10.99 23.01
C VAL A 34 -16.63 -10.62 21.52
N ILE A 35 -15.71 -9.74 21.15
CA ILE A 35 -15.49 -9.39 19.74
C ILE A 35 -14.17 -10.01 19.27
N ILE A 36 -14.22 -10.74 18.16
CA ILE A 36 -13.04 -11.22 17.44
C ILE A 36 -13.00 -10.52 16.09
N ASN A 37 -12.05 -9.61 15.90
CA ASN A 37 -11.89 -8.87 14.65
C ASN A 37 -11.00 -9.68 13.70
N MET A 38 -11.63 -10.41 12.76
CA MET A 38 -11.00 -11.31 11.79
C MET A 38 -10.39 -10.55 10.60
N ASN A 39 -9.69 -9.47 10.86
CA ASN A 39 -9.10 -8.60 9.84
C ASN A 39 -7.58 -8.73 9.86
N TYR A 40 -6.98 -9.11 8.73
CA TYR A 40 -5.52 -9.27 8.61
C TYR A 40 -4.81 -7.92 8.56
N ARG A 41 -5.35 -6.97 7.79
CA ARG A 41 -4.78 -5.63 7.63
C ARG A 41 -5.14 -4.77 8.83
N SER A 42 -4.16 -4.03 9.34
CA SER A 42 -4.32 -3.21 10.55
C SER A 42 -4.82 -1.79 10.28
N ASP A 43 -4.70 -1.25 9.08
CA ASP A 43 -5.00 0.14 8.74
C ASP A 43 -6.42 0.60 9.16
N ARG A 44 -7.46 0.13 8.48
CA ARG A 44 -8.86 0.44 8.84
C ARG A 44 -9.36 -0.35 10.05
N ALA A 45 -8.77 -1.52 10.34
CA ALA A 45 -9.07 -2.29 11.54
C ALA A 45 -8.76 -1.48 12.81
N ARG A 46 -7.74 -0.62 12.81
CA ARG A 46 -7.47 0.32 13.91
C ARG A 46 -8.64 1.25 14.19
N GLN A 47 -9.28 1.78 13.14
CA GLN A 47 -10.40 2.73 13.29
C GLN A 47 -11.58 2.10 14.03
N ILE A 48 -12.02 0.91 13.60
CA ILE A 48 -13.13 0.23 14.26
C ILE A 48 -12.76 -0.28 15.65
N THR A 49 -11.52 -0.76 15.84
CA THR A 49 -11.05 -1.23 17.16
C THR A 49 -11.08 -0.09 18.17
N ARG A 50 -10.55 1.10 17.83
CA ARG A 50 -10.61 2.30 18.66
C ARG A 50 -12.02 2.61 19.14
N ALA A 51 -13.02 2.48 18.27
CA ALA A 51 -14.41 2.73 18.59
C ALA A 51 -14.95 1.79 19.69
N PHE A 52 -14.35 0.62 19.92
CA PHE A 52 -14.75 -0.30 20.96
C PHE A 52 -13.90 -0.22 22.22
N ILE A 53 -12.58 0.00 22.11
CA ILE A 53 -11.66 -0.13 23.25
C ILE A 53 -11.25 1.21 23.87
N GLU A 54 -11.24 2.32 23.11
CA GLU A 54 -10.80 3.62 23.64
C GLU A 54 -11.92 4.30 24.43
N LYS A 55 -11.61 4.67 25.69
CA LYS A 55 -12.54 5.41 26.54
C LYS A 55 -12.73 6.84 26.06
N ASP A 56 -11.64 7.50 25.67
CA ASP A 56 -11.60 8.90 25.20
C ASP A 56 -11.73 9.03 23.68
N PHE A 57 -12.50 8.12 23.06
CA PHE A 57 -12.73 8.12 21.62
C PHE A 57 -13.56 9.34 21.17
N ASP A 58 -13.06 10.06 20.18
CA ASP A 58 -13.58 11.36 19.74
C ASP A 58 -13.97 11.44 18.24
N ALA A 59 -13.73 10.38 17.44
CA ALA A 59 -13.94 10.43 16.00
C ALA A 59 -15.43 10.51 15.60
N PHE A 60 -16.35 9.99 16.42
CA PHE A 60 -17.81 10.17 16.27
C PHE A 60 -18.51 9.97 17.62
N HIS A 61 -19.76 10.45 17.71
CA HIS A 61 -20.54 10.30 18.92
C HIS A 61 -21.04 8.85 19.09
N ARG A 62 -20.70 8.24 20.24
CA ARG A 62 -21.19 6.91 20.63
C ARG A 62 -22.32 7.06 21.64
N GLU A 63 -23.54 6.63 21.27
CA GLU A 63 -24.70 6.65 22.18
C GLU A 63 -24.57 5.62 23.30
N VAL A 64 -23.99 4.45 22.97
CA VAL A 64 -23.73 3.34 23.91
C VAL A 64 -22.30 2.86 23.72
N VAL A 65 -21.60 2.66 24.82
CA VAL A 65 -20.27 2.04 24.85
C VAL A 65 -20.39 0.76 25.66
N PRO A 66 -20.43 -0.43 25.02
CA PRO A 66 -20.56 -1.69 25.76
C PRO A 66 -19.29 -2.00 26.54
N ASP A 67 -19.45 -2.54 27.75
CA ASP A 67 -18.34 -3.09 28.55
C ASP A 67 -18.09 -4.52 28.09
N LEU A 68 -17.17 -4.68 27.14
CA LEU A 68 -16.88 -5.95 26.48
C LEU A 68 -16.22 -6.95 27.46
N GLY A 69 -16.57 -8.22 27.33
CA GLY A 69 -15.84 -9.30 27.96
C GLY A 69 -14.39 -9.38 27.48
N THR A 70 -14.16 -9.22 26.16
CA THR A 70 -12.85 -8.97 25.56
C THR A 70 -13.00 -8.52 24.10
N PHE A 71 -11.94 -7.89 23.58
CA PHE A 71 -11.77 -7.61 22.16
C PHE A 71 -10.48 -8.30 21.69
N VAL A 72 -10.58 -9.23 20.74
CA VAL A 72 -9.43 -9.97 20.18
C VAL A 72 -9.14 -9.45 18.78
N SER A 73 -7.92 -8.99 18.53
CA SER A 73 -7.46 -8.66 17.18
C SER A 73 -6.84 -9.90 16.50
N LEU A 74 -7.00 -10.02 15.18
CA LEU A 74 -6.37 -11.12 14.46
C LEU A 74 -4.85 -10.99 14.45
N THR A 75 -4.35 -9.80 14.12
CA THR A 75 -2.92 -9.43 14.16
C THR A 75 -2.71 -8.27 15.12
N GLU A 76 -1.48 -7.92 15.43
CA GLU A 76 -1.15 -6.76 16.26
C GLU A 76 -1.46 -5.46 15.48
N TYR A 77 -2.60 -4.82 15.78
CA TYR A 77 -2.99 -3.56 15.12
C TYR A 77 -2.28 -2.34 15.69
N ASN A 78 -1.97 -2.35 16.99
CA ASN A 78 -1.20 -1.32 17.67
C ASN A 78 -0.54 -1.93 18.91
N LYS A 79 0.76 -1.71 19.09
CA LYS A 79 1.57 -2.20 20.22
C LYS A 79 1.19 -1.60 21.57
N GLU A 80 0.55 -0.42 21.56
CA GLU A 80 0.14 0.28 22.76
C GLU A 80 -1.19 -0.23 23.34
N TRP A 81 -1.92 -1.06 22.59
CA TRP A 81 -3.21 -1.58 23.04
C TRP A 81 -3.05 -2.87 23.86
N ASP A 82 -3.60 -2.86 25.04
CA ASP A 82 -3.67 -4.03 25.92
C ASP A 82 -4.90 -4.89 25.54
N ILE A 83 -4.86 -5.51 24.38
CA ILE A 83 -5.87 -6.44 23.88
C ILE A 83 -5.23 -7.74 23.43
N PRO A 84 -5.90 -8.91 23.61
CA PRO A 84 -5.43 -10.17 23.07
C PRO A 84 -5.24 -10.14 21.55
N VAL A 85 -4.12 -10.69 21.07
CA VAL A 85 -3.76 -10.82 19.66
C VAL A 85 -3.71 -12.30 19.31
N ALA A 86 -4.48 -12.73 18.30
CA ALA A 86 -4.55 -14.14 17.90
C ALA A 86 -3.23 -14.61 17.25
N PHE A 87 -2.64 -13.77 16.39
CA PHE A 87 -1.36 -14.00 15.71
C PHE A 87 -0.45 -12.80 15.99
N PRO A 88 0.36 -12.83 17.05
CA PRO A 88 1.32 -11.77 17.36
C PRO A 88 2.26 -11.54 16.18
N ALA A 89 2.68 -10.29 15.97
CA ALA A 89 3.64 -9.97 14.92
C ALA A 89 4.99 -10.65 15.22
N GLU A 90 5.51 -11.40 14.24
CA GLU A 90 6.91 -11.78 14.25
C GLU A 90 7.75 -10.54 13.87
N ARG A 91 8.80 -10.27 14.63
CA ARG A 91 9.73 -9.21 14.28
C ARG A 91 10.52 -9.63 13.06
N LEU A 92 10.30 -8.93 11.95
CA LEU A 92 11.15 -9.09 10.77
C LEU A 92 12.49 -8.36 11.00
N GLU A 93 13.59 -9.02 10.69
CA GLU A 93 14.94 -8.46 10.76
C GLU A 93 15.44 -8.17 9.35
N ASN A 94 16.30 -7.17 9.22
CA ASN A 94 16.90 -6.77 7.96
C ASN A 94 15.88 -6.51 6.83
N VAL A 95 14.68 -5.96 7.17
CA VAL A 95 13.83 -5.39 6.14
C VAL A 95 14.61 -4.31 5.38
N PHE A 96 14.23 -4.03 4.14
CA PHE A 96 15.01 -3.15 3.25
C PHE A 96 15.47 -1.86 3.93
N GLY A 97 14.54 -1.14 4.61
CA GLY A 97 14.85 0.12 5.30
C GLY A 97 15.84 -0.04 6.45
N GLU A 98 15.68 -1.08 7.25
CA GLU A 98 16.61 -1.39 8.34
C GLU A 98 18.01 -1.75 7.79
N TYR A 99 18.04 -2.55 6.72
CA TYR A 99 19.28 -3.03 6.16
C TYR A 99 20.13 -1.91 5.56
N ILE A 100 19.53 -1.05 4.72
CA ILE A 100 20.29 0.08 4.13
C ILE A 100 20.66 1.13 5.18
N SER A 101 19.85 1.31 6.23
CA SER A 101 20.20 2.15 7.38
C SER A 101 21.44 1.64 8.11
N LYS A 102 21.57 0.32 8.34
CA LYS A 102 22.77 -0.30 8.92
C LYS A 102 24.04 -0.09 8.07
N LEU A 103 23.86 0.11 6.76
CA LEU A 103 24.97 0.44 5.84
C LEU A 103 25.28 1.95 5.81
N GLY A 104 24.57 2.77 6.59
CA GLY A 104 24.74 4.23 6.63
C GLY A 104 24.16 4.97 5.42
N LEU A 105 23.27 4.33 4.65
CA LEU A 105 22.63 4.90 3.48
C LEU A 105 21.37 5.68 3.84
N HIS A 106 21.05 6.70 3.01
CA HIS A 106 19.89 7.57 3.20
C HIS A 106 18.73 7.13 2.31
N GLN A 107 17.53 7.20 2.85
CA GLN A 107 16.33 6.79 2.14
C GLN A 107 15.16 7.77 2.33
N LEU A 108 14.29 7.84 1.32
CA LEU A 108 13.05 8.61 1.38
C LEU A 108 11.84 7.70 1.21
N ARG A 109 10.80 7.93 2.02
CA ARG A 109 9.44 7.40 1.85
C ARG A 109 8.52 8.54 1.43
N LEU A 110 7.82 8.35 0.33
CA LEU A 110 6.95 9.38 -0.23
C LEU A 110 5.64 8.78 -0.69
N ALA A 111 4.53 9.28 -0.19
CA ALA A 111 3.20 8.95 -0.69
C ALA A 111 2.19 10.02 -0.29
N GLU A 112 1.03 10.01 -0.91
CA GLU A 112 -0.13 10.71 -0.40
C GLU A 112 -0.82 9.92 0.72
N THR A 113 -1.74 10.57 1.47
CA THR A 113 -2.35 10.04 2.70
C THR A 113 -2.81 8.59 2.59
N GLU A 114 -3.50 8.21 1.50
CA GLU A 114 -4.08 6.87 1.33
C GLU A 114 -3.04 5.76 1.22
N LYS A 115 -1.81 6.08 0.81
CA LYS A 115 -0.73 5.12 0.62
C LYS A 115 0.50 5.35 1.51
N TYR A 116 0.41 6.30 2.45
CA TYR A 116 1.54 6.61 3.32
C TYR A 116 1.93 5.43 4.23
N ALA A 117 0.96 4.75 4.82
CA ALA A 117 1.23 3.57 5.64
C ALA A 117 1.87 2.42 4.84
N HIS A 118 1.60 2.33 3.53
CA HIS A 118 2.14 1.29 2.66
C HIS A 118 3.66 1.45 2.45
N VAL A 119 4.15 2.68 2.32
CA VAL A 119 5.59 2.96 2.16
C VAL A 119 6.32 3.17 3.49
N THR A 120 5.62 3.25 4.61
CA THR A 120 6.20 3.43 5.95
C THR A 120 6.00 2.20 6.81
N PHE A 121 4.91 2.13 7.56
CA PHE A 121 4.63 1.07 8.52
C PHE A 121 4.72 -0.34 7.91
N PHE A 122 4.01 -0.60 6.78
CA PHE A 122 4.00 -1.93 6.17
C PHE A 122 5.34 -2.27 5.52
N PHE A 123 5.94 -1.34 4.81
CA PHE A 123 7.23 -1.55 4.17
C PHE A 123 8.36 -1.75 5.19
N ASN A 124 8.23 -1.19 6.39
CA ASN A 124 9.16 -1.34 7.50
C ASN A 124 8.82 -2.55 8.41
N GLY A 125 8.03 -3.51 7.91
CA GLY A 125 7.73 -4.74 8.66
C GLY A 125 6.91 -4.51 9.93
N GLY A 126 6.05 -3.49 9.96
CA GLY A 126 5.22 -3.13 11.11
C GLY A 126 5.90 -2.20 12.12
N GLN A 127 7.01 -1.56 11.74
CA GLN A 127 7.67 -0.56 12.57
C GLN A 127 7.19 0.86 12.25
N GLU A 128 6.64 1.57 13.25
CA GLU A 128 6.18 2.94 13.10
C GLU A 128 7.33 3.95 13.03
N GLN A 129 8.37 3.74 13.86
CA GLN A 129 9.49 4.65 13.93
C GLN A 129 10.35 4.56 12.66
N PRO A 130 10.76 5.69 12.06
CA PRO A 130 11.73 5.69 10.97
C PRO A 130 13.04 5.04 11.39
N PHE A 131 13.71 4.41 10.45
CA PHE A 131 15.10 3.98 10.63
C PHE A 131 16.05 5.20 10.55
N GLU A 132 17.25 5.06 11.05
CA GLU A 132 18.28 6.09 10.88
C GLU A 132 18.53 6.36 9.39
N GLY A 133 18.57 7.63 8.97
CA GLY A 133 18.69 8.00 7.57
C GLY A 133 17.39 7.87 6.74
N GLU A 134 16.25 7.55 7.37
CA GLU A 134 14.94 7.50 6.70
C GLU A 134 14.18 8.82 6.89
N ASP A 135 14.03 9.57 5.81
CA ASP A 135 13.15 10.73 5.73
C ASP A 135 11.77 10.33 5.19
N ARG A 136 10.74 11.06 5.56
CA ARG A 136 9.35 10.81 5.15
C ARG A 136 8.68 12.08 4.66
N ILE A 137 8.02 12.01 3.50
CA ILE A 137 7.17 13.07 2.97
C ILE A 137 5.75 12.53 2.82
N LEU A 138 4.80 13.17 3.49
CA LEU A 138 3.37 12.92 3.36
C LEU A 138 2.74 14.06 2.58
N VAL A 139 2.12 13.76 1.45
CA VAL A 139 1.28 14.69 0.68
C VAL A 139 -0.18 14.43 1.04
N PRO A 140 -0.97 15.44 1.42
CA PRO A 140 -2.39 15.24 1.69
C PRO A 140 -3.14 14.73 0.46
N SER A 141 -3.96 13.67 0.62
CA SER A 141 -4.91 13.27 -0.43
C SER A 141 -6.02 14.31 -0.56
N PRO A 142 -6.67 14.42 -1.74
CA PRO A 142 -7.76 15.37 -1.95
C PRO A 142 -8.94 15.10 -1.00
N ASP A 143 -9.52 16.17 -0.45
CA ASP A 143 -10.74 16.10 0.35
C ASP A 143 -11.97 16.04 -0.56
N VAL A 144 -12.27 14.84 -1.07
CA VAL A 144 -13.43 14.55 -1.94
C VAL A 144 -14.18 13.33 -1.41
N ALA A 145 -15.46 13.23 -1.72
CA ALA A 145 -16.28 12.11 -1.25
C ALA A 145 -15.81 10.76 -1.82
N THR A 146 -15.43 10.74 -3.11
CA THR A 146 -14.90 9.58 -3.82
C THR A 146 -13.84 10.05 -4.84
N TYR A 147 -12.82 9.25 -5.09
CA TYR A 147 -11.67 9.68 -5.91
C TYR A 147 -11.93 9.70 -7.42
N ASP A 148 -13.05 9.20 -7.91
CA ASP A 148 -13.49 9.40 -9.29
C ASP A 148 -13.86 10.87 -9.58
N LEU A 149 -14.14 11.69 -8.54
CA LEU A 149 -14.35 13.13 -8.66
C LEU A 149 -13.04 13.90 -8.87
N LYS A 150 -11.89 13.29 -8.56
CA LYS A 150 -10.56 13.85 -8.75
C LYS A 150 -9.54 12.74 -9.05
N PRO A 151 -9.56 12.15 -10.27
CA PRO A 151 -8.76 10.95 -10.59
C PRO A 151 -7.24 11.18 -10.55
N GLU A 152 -6.78 12.40 -10.76
CA GLU A 152 -5.37 12.75 -10.61
C GLU A 152 -4.88 12.69 -9.15
N MET A 153 -5.81 12.70 -8.19
CA MET A 153 -5.53 12.71 -6.75
C MET A 153 -4.41 13.73 -6.42
N SER A 154 -3.40 13.33 -5.66
CA SER A 154 -2.23 14.16 -5.37
C SER A 154 -0.97 13.71 -6.13
N ALA A 155 -1.10 12.86 -7.16
CA ALA A 155 0.03 12.35 -7.91
C ALA A 155 0.94 13.44 -8.53
N PRO A 156 0.42 14.57 -9.06
CA PRO A 156 1.27 15.64 -9.55
C PRO A 156 2.16 16.24 -8.46
N GLU A 157 1.64 16.49 -7.25
CA GLU A 157 2.38 17.05 -6.11
C GLU A 157 3.38 16.03 -5.55
N VAL A 158 2.99 14.76 -5.43
CA VAL A 158 3.90 13.65 -5.09
C VAL A 158 5.07 13.63 -6.08
N THR A 159 4.79 13.80 -7.37
CA THR A 159 5.81 13.81 -8.42
C THR A 159 6.72 15.05 -8.32
N ASP A 160 6.22 16.21 -7.94
CA ASP A 160 7.04 17.40 -7.72
C ASP A 160 8.07 17.16 -6.61
N HIS A 161 7.64 16.63 -5.47
CA HIS A 161 8.54 16.23 -4.38
C HIS A 161 9.53 15.13 -4.78
N LEU A 162 9.07 14.13 -5.55
CA LEU A 162 9.92 13.05 -6.01
C LEU A 162 11.01 13.52 -6.96
N VAL A 163 10.67 14.33 -7.95
CA VAL A 163 11.63 14.91 -8.91
C VAL A 163 12.63 15.81 -8.17
N GLN A 164 12.17 16.61 -7.24
CA GLN A 164 13.05 17.45 -6.42
C GLN A 164 14.04 16.57 -5.62
N ALA A 165 13.54 15.54 -4.93
CA ALA A 165 14.38 14.65 -4.12
C ALA A 165 15.43 13.89 -4.96
N ILE A 166 15.08 13.48 -6.20
CA ILE A 166 16.01 12.86 -7.15
C ILE A 166 17.08 13.87 -7.58
N GLU A 167 16.69 15.10 -7.94
CA GLU A 167 17.62 16.12 -8.43
C GLU A 167 18.55 16.68 -7.35
N GLU A 168 18.14 16.63 -6.08
CA GLU A 168 18.96 16.99 -4.91
C GLU A 168 20.05 15.96 -4.60
N ASP A 169 19.96 14.75 -5.16
CA ASP A 169 20.93 13.66 -5.01
C ASP A 169 21.29 13.35 -3.52
N LYS A 170 20.28 13.46 -2.66
CA LYS A 170 20.43 13.27 -1.21
C LYS A 170 20.24 11.82 -0.78
N TYR A 171 19.43 11.06 -1.52
CA TYR A 171 18.98 9.74 -1.11
C TYR A 171 19.56 8.65 -2.01
N ASP A 172 20.04 7.59 -1.38
CA ASP A 172 20.52 6.37 -2.06
C ASP A 172 19.34 5.50 -2.54
N ALA A 173 18.19 5.58 -1.85
CA ALA A 173 16.97 4.89 -2.23
C ALA A 173 15.72 5.73 -1.94
N ILE A 174 14.75 5.68 -2.85
CA ILE A 174 13.45 6.34 -2.69
C ILE A 174 12.34 5.33 -2.93
N ILE A 175 11.41 5.18 -1.99
CA ILE A 175 10.24 4.32 -2.10
C ILE A 175 9.00 5.20 -2.18
N VAL A 176 8.25 5.02 -3.26
CA VAL A 176 7.03 5.80 -3.57
C VAL A 176 5.88 4.86 -3.86
N ASN A 177 4.68 5.22 -3.41
CA ASN A 177 3.44 4.58 -3.85
C ASN A 177 2.46 5.65 -4.34
N TYR A 178 2.03 5.53 -5.60
CA TYR A 178 0.97 6.33 -6.18
C TYR A 178 -0.38 5.68 -5.93
N ALA A 179 -1.31 6.40 -5.32
CA ALA A 179 -2.59 5.86 -4.88
C ALA A 179 -3.62 5.68 -5.99
N ASN A 180 -3.44 6.32 -7.13
CA ASN A 180 -4.46 6.52 -8.15
C ASN A 180 -5.09 5.23 -8.67
N GLY A 181 -4.27 4.23 -9.08
CA GLY A 181 -4.77 2.99 -9.67
C GLY A 181 -5.70 2.23 -8.72
N ASP A 182 -5.33 2.15 -7.45
CA ASP A 182 -6.11 1.47 -6.42
C ASP A 182 -7.34 2.29 -6.02
N MET A 183 -7.13 3.52 -5.58
CA MET A 183 -8.21 4.32 -4.98
C MET A 183 -9.29 4.72 -5.98
N VAL A 184 -8.93 5.06 -7.21
CA VAL A 184 -9.89 5.34 -8.29
C VAL A 184 -10.52 4.04 -8.80
N GLY A 185 -9.75 2.95 -8.89
CA GLY A 185 -10.26 1.64 -9.28
C GLY A 185 -11.39 1.14 -8.38
N HIS A 186 -11.29 1.36 -7.07
CA HIS A 186 -12.34 1.02 -6.11
C HIS A 186 -13.69 1.74 -6.34
N THR A 187 -13.72 2.83 -7.08
CA THR A 187 -14.96 3.53 -7.42
C THR A 187 -15.78 2.82 -8.49
N GLY A 188 -15.17 1.93 -9.27
CA GLY A 188 -15.83 1.26 -10.40
C GLY A 188 -16.08 2.16 -11.61
N ASN A 189 -15.61 3.40 -11.59
CA ASN A 189 -15.76 4.35 -12.68
C ASN A 189 -14.65 4.19 -13.71
N PHE A 190 -14.97 3.60 -14.87
CA PHE A 190 -13.99 3.29 -15.90
C PHE A 190 -13.31 4.54 -16.47
N ASP A 191 -14.06 5.60 -16.77
CA ASP A 191 -13.50 6.82 -17.35
C ASP A 191 -12.56 7.53 -16.38
N ALA A 192 -12.88 7.51 -15.08
CA ALA A 192 -12.01 8.02 -14.04
C ALA A 192 -10.73 7.18 -13.90
N ALA A 193 -10.83 5.85 -13.99
CA ALA A 193 -9.67 4.97 -13.95
C ALA A 193 -8.73 5.22 -15.13
N VAL A 194 -9.25 5.46 -16.35
CA VAL A 194 -8.45 5.87 -17.51
C VAL A 194 -7.70 7.17 -17.23
N GLN A 195 -8.38 8.20 -16.71
CA GLN A 195 -7.74 9.48 -16.36
C GLN A 195 -6.67 9.32 -15.28
N ALA A 196 -6.90 8.46 -14.29
CA ALA A 196 -5.93 8.13 -13.25
C ALA A 196 -4.65 7.52 -13.86
N VAL A 197 -4.78 6.55 -14.77
CA VAL A 197 -3.65 5.91 -15.44
C VAL A 197 -2.90 6.89 -16.37
N GLU A 198 -3.62 7.73 -17.12
CA GLU A 198 -3.01 8.77 -17.95
C GLU A 198 -2.22 9.79 -17.10
N THR A 199 -2.73 10.13 -15.92
CA THR A 199 -2.02 10.98 -14.97
C THR A 199 -0.72 10.31 -14.48
N LEU A 200 -0.79 9.02 -14.14
CA LEU A 200 0.40 8.26 -13.73
C LEU A 200 1.43 8.15 -14.85
N ASP A 201 1.01 7.93 -16.09
CA ASP A 201 1.92 7.91 -17.26
C ASP A 201 2.68 9.23 -17.39
N HIS A 202 1.95 10.34 -17.27
CA HIS A 202 2.58 11.67 -17.29
C HIS A 202 3.57 11.87 -16.13
N CYS A 203 3.20 11.46 -14.92
CA CYS A 203 4.06 11.53 -13.73
C CYS A 203 5.33 10.68 -13.92
N LEU A 204 5.17 9.42 -14.35
CA LEU A 204 6.28 8.51 -14.60
C LEU A 204 7.23 9.03 -15.68
N GLY A 205 6.69 9.68 -16.74
CA GLY A 205 7.51 10.33 -17.75
C GLY A 205 8.38 11.48 -17.18
N ARG A 206 7.91 12.20 -16.16
CA ARG A 206 8.70 13.21 -15.44
C ARG A 206 9.79 12.57 -14.60
N VAL A 207 9.44 11.54 -13.84
CA VAL A 207 10.37 10.80 -12.97
C VAL A 207 11.47 10.14 -13.80
N THR A 208 11.13 9.49 -14.91
CA THR A 208 12.10 8.87 -15.84
C THR A 208 13.15 9.88 -16.31
N ARG A 209 12.74 11.08 -16.69
CA ARG A 209 13.68 12.13 -17.11
C ARG A 209 14.60 12.57 -15.96
N ALA A 210 14.08 12.67 -14.74
CA ALA A 210 14.88 13.02 -13.57
C ALA A 210 15.90 11.93 -13.23
N ILE A 211 15.50 10.65 -13.26
CA ILE A 211 16.37 9.49 -13.04
C ILE A 211 17.52 9.46 -14.05
N HIS A 212 17.24 9.59 -15.35
CA HIS A 212 18.30 9.63 -16.37
C HIS A 212 19.25 10.81 -16.20
N LYS A 213 18.75 11.98 -15.76
CA LYS A 213 19.56 13.17 -15.53
C LYS A 213 20.63 12.96 -14.46
N VAL A 214 20.36 12.16 -13.43
CA VAL A 214 21.29 11.86 -12.34
C VAL A 214 22.03 10.54 -12.50
N GLY A 215 21.79 9.81 -13.60
CA GLY A 215 22.37 8.46 -13.82
C GLY A 215 21.86 7.41 -12.84
N GLY A 216 20.65 7.62 -12.31
CA GLY A 216 19.99 6.69 -11.39
C GLY A 216 19.30 5.53 -12.09
N ALA A 217 18.64 4.67 -11.30
CA ALA A 217 17.81 3.58 -11.80
C ALA A 217 16.47 3.53 -11.06
N MET A 218 15.44 2.98 -11.70
CA MET A 218 14.10 2.88 -11.15
C MET A 218 13.46 1.53 -11.48
N LEU A 219 12.76 0.94 -10.50
CA LEU A 219 11.80 -0.13 -10.71
C LEU A 219 10.39 0.43 -10.61
N VAL A 220 9.53 0.08 -11.57
CA VAL A 220 8.09 0.39 -11.55
C VAL A 220 7.32 -0.91 -11.48
N THR A 221 6.47 -1.03 -10.48
CA THR A 221 5.59 -2.20 -10.29
C THR A 221 4.31 -1.78 -9.60
N ALA A 222 3.44 -2.72 -9.28
CA ALA A 222 2.30 -2.52 -8.38
C ALA A 222 2.32 -3.57 -7.26
N ASP A 223 1.70 -3.25 -6.14
CA ASP A 223 1.54 -4.15 -5.00
C ASP A 223 0.41 -5.18 -5.21
N HIS A 224 -0.56 -4.86 -6.06
CA HIS A 224 -1.65 -5.74 -6.51
C HIS A 224 -2.32 -5.17 -7.76
N GLY A 225 -3.17 -5.96 -8.41
CA GLY A 225 -4.05 -5.50 -9.47
C GLY A 225 -5.34 -4.87 -8.94
N ASN A 226 -5.91 -3.96 -9.69
CA ASN A 226 -7.21 -3.32 -9.45
C ASN A 226 -7.81 -2.79 -10.76
N CYS A 227 -7.32 -1.64 -11.25
CA CYS A 227 -7.94 -0.91 -12.36
C CYS A 227 -7.76 -1.57 -13.75
N GLU A 228 -6.98 -2.64 -13.89
CA GLU A 228 -6.93 -3.44 -15.11
C GLU A 228 -8.23 -4.23 -15.34
N LYS A 229 -9.08 -4.33 -14.31
CA LYS A 229 -10.38 -5.00 -14.38
C LYS A 229 -11.46 -4.16 -13.72
N MET A 230 -12.16 -3.36 -14.53
CA MET A 230 -13.20 -2.43 -14.08
C MET A 230 -14.62 -2.96 -14.27
N LEU A 231 -14.79 -4.13 -14.89
CA LEU A 231 -16.10 -4.74 -15.19
C LEU A 231 -16.09 -6.22 -14.83
N ASP A 232 -17.13 -6.69 -14.17
CA ASP A 232 -17.42 -8.12 -14.05
C ASP A 232 -18.20 -8.56 -15.30
N GLU A 233 -17.55 -9.30 -16.19
CA GLU A 233 -18.13 -9.76 -17.45
C GLU A 233 -19.36 -10.68 -17.27
N LYS A 234 -19.46 -11.36 -16.11
CA LYS A 234 -20.57 -12.29 -15.83
C LYS A 234 -21.84 -11.56 -15.38
N THR A 235 -21.66 -10.52 -14.59
CA THR A 235 -22.79 -9.78 -13.99
C THR A 235 -23.09 -8.46 -14.69
N GLY A 236 -22.13 -7.93 -15.48
CA GLY A 236 -22.19 -6.60 -16.08
C GLY A 236 -22.12 -5.45 -15.06
N GLN A 237 -21.72 -5.75 -13.82
CA GLN A 237 -21.55 -4.76 -12.75
C GLN A 237 -20.12 -4.20 -12.77
N PRO A 238 -19.90 -2.98 -12.25
CA PRO A 238 -18.56 -2.49 -11.97
C PRO A 238 -17.80 -3.45 -11.06
N TYR A 239 -16.53 -3.69 -11.39
CA TYR A 239 -15.64 -4.49 -10.55
C TYR A 239 -14.77 -3.54 -9.74
N THR A 240 -14.86 -3.62 -8.40
CA THR A 240 -14.25 -2.64 -7.48
C THR A 240 -13.24 -3.27 -6.52
N ALA A 241 -12.98 -4.56 -6.65
CA ALA A 241 -12.07 -5.30 -5.77
C ALA A 241 -10.67 -5.45 -6.36
N HIS A 242 -9.69 -5.74 -5.51
CA HIS A 242 -8.37 -6.14 -5.96
C HIS A 242 -8.43 -7.42 -6.80
N THR A 243 -7.51 -7.58 -7.73
CA THR A 243 -7.37 -8.78 -8.55
C THR A 243 -6.11 -9.55 -8.19
N THR A 244 -6.04 -10.80 -8.63
CA THR A 244 -4.83 -11.63 -8.58
C THR A 244 -4.09 -11.66 -9.92
N THR A 245 -4.41 -10.75 -10.82
CA THR A 245 -3.70 -10.59 -12.09
C THR A 245 -2.23 -10.26 -11.83
N PRO A 246 -1.28 -10.90 -12.53
CA PRO A 246 0.11 -10.53 -12.42
C PRO A 246 0.32 -9.04 -12.75
N VAL A 247 1.09 -8.36 -11.91
CA VAL A 247 1.43 -6.94 -12.10
C VAL A 247 2.70 -6.80 -12.92
N PRO A 248 2.90 -5.70 -13.67
CA PRO A 248 4.13 -5.48 -14.41
C PRO A 248 5.31 -5.20 -13.47
N LEU A 249 6.52 -5.55 -13.93
CA LEU A 249 7.77 -5.07 -13.37
C LEU A 249 8.58 -4.45 -14.51
N VAL A 250 8.93 -3.18 -14.38
CA VAL A 250 9.68 -2.43 -15.38
C VAL A 250 10.94 -1.86 -14.76
N TYR A 251 12.08 -2.07 -15.43
CA TYR A 251 13.34 -1.44 -15.08
C TYR A 251 13.62 -0.25 -15.99
N VAL A 252 14.05 0.85 -15.39
CA VAL A 252 14.52 2.05 -16.08
C VAL A 252 15.91 2.39 -15.54
N GLY A 253 16.91 2.46 -16.39
CA GLY A 253 18.29 2.77 -16.04
C GLY A 253 19.21 2.66 -17.25
N ASP A 254 20.46 3.10 -17.10
CA ASP A 254 21.44 3.15 -18.21
C ASP A 254 22.14 1.82 -18.44
N ARG A 255 22.16 0.91 -17.45
CA ARG A 255 22.75 -0.44 -17.61
C ARG A 255 21.77 -1.33 -18.38
N HIS A 256 22.27 -2.05 -19.37
CA HIS A 256 21.50 -3.07 -20.07
C HIS A 256 21.22 -4.26 -19.15
N ALA A 257 19.95 -4.59 -19.00
CA ALA A 257 19.50 -5.63 -18.11
C ALA A 257 18.33 -6.42 -18.70
N ARG A 258 18.21 -7.67 -18.30
CA ARG A 258 17.05 -8.54 -18.56
C ARG A 258 16.31 -8.76 -17.25
N LEU A 259 14.98 -8.64 -17.30
CA LEU A 259 14.13 -9.02 -16.18
C LEU A 259 13.74 -10.49 -16.27
N ILE A 260 13.55 -11.11 -15.10
CA ILE A 260 13.15 -12.52 -14.94
C ILE A 260 11.64 -12.53 -14.65
N ASP A 261 10.90 -13.32 -15.41
CA ASP A 261 9.45 -13.48 -15.23
C ASP A 261 9.11 -14.37 -14.02
N GLY A 262 7.88 -14.24 -13.53
CA GLY A 262 7.31 -15.13 -12.52
C GLY A 262 7.69 -14.80 -11.09
N GLY A 263 8.15 -13.58 -10.83
CA GLY A 263 8.48 -13.08 -9.51
C GLY A 263 7.27 -12.77 -8.63
N ALA A 264 7.55 -12.39 -7.39
CA ALA A 264 6.60 -11.97 -6.37
C ALA A 264 7.05 -10.67 -5.67
N LEU A 265 6.20 -10.08 -4.85
CA LEU A 265 6.54 -8.84 -4.13
C LEU A 265 7.77 -8.98 -3.22
N CYS A 266 8.02 -10.18 -2.67
CA CYS A 266 9.22 -10.45 -1.86
C CYS A 266 10.54 -10.34 -2.66
N ASP A 267 10.47 -10.32 -3.99
CA ASP A 267 11.63 -10.22 -4.88
C ASP A 267 12.02 -8.77 -5.21
N VAL A 268 11.13 -7.81 -4.93
CA VAL A 268 11.35 -6.39 -5.28
C VAL A 268 12.52 -5.81 -4.49
N ALA A 269 12.57 -6.01 -3.17
CA ALA A 269 13.67 -5.50 -2.34
C ALA A 269 15.03 -6.15 -2.70
N PRO A 270 15.14 -7.48 -2.86
CA PRO A 270 16.35 -8.12 -3.41
C PRO A 270 16.78 -7.56 -4.78
N THR A 271 15.81 -7.31 -5.67
CA THR A 271 16.09 -6.72 -6.99
C THR A 271 16.66 -5.31 -6.87
N LEU A 272 16.09 -4.50 -5.97
CA LEU A 272 16.57 -3.15 -5.72
C LEU A 272 17.98 -3.15 -5.12
N LEU A 273 18.27 -4.03 -4.14
CA LEU A 273 19.61 -4.21 -3.60
C LEU A 273 20.63 -4.60 -4.69
N LYS A 274 20.26 -5.49 -5.60
CA LYS A 274 21.13 -5.87 -6.72
C LYS A 274 21.42 -4.70 -7.66
N ILE A 275 20.41 -3.86 -7.96
CA ILE A 275 20.59 -2.63 -8.75
C ILE A 275 21.56 -1.67 -8.03
N MET A 276 21.47 -1.57 -6.71
CA MET A 276 22.34 -0.74 -5.88
C MET A 276 23.76 -1.35 -5.70
N GLY A 277 24.02 -2.56 -6.20
CA GLY A 277 25.29 -3.27 -6.01
C GLY A 277 25.54 -3.72 -4.56
N LEU A 278 24.48 -3.90 -3.78
CA LEU A 278 24.52 -4.30 -2.38
C LEU A 278 24.24 -5.80 -2.21
N PRO A 279 24.89 -6.46 -1.24
CA PRO A 279 24.60 -7.85 -0.93
C PRO A 279 23.19 -8.00 -0.35
N GLN A 280 22.54 -9.13 -0.63
CA GLN A 280 21.24 -9.46 -0.05
C GLN A 280 21.46 -10.09 1.34
N PRO A 281 20.78 -9.61 2.41
CA PRO A 281 20.83 -10.24 3.72
C PRO A 281 20.08 -11.58 3.72
N ALA A 282 20.51 -12.50 4.57
CA ALA A 282 20.01 -13.88 4.58
C ALA A 282 18.52 -13.99 4.98
N GLU A 283 18.00 -13.02 5.69
CA GLU A 283 16.60 -12.93 6.10
C GLU A 283 15.65 -12.59 4.95
N MET A 284 16.15 -11.99 3.86
CA MET A 284 15.38 -11.77 2.64
C MET A 284 15.33 -13.06 1.83
N THR A 285 14.16 -13.71 1.78
CA THR A 285 13.95 -15.00 1.12
C THR A 285 13.62 -14.90 -0.37
N GLY A 286 13.33 -13.70 -0.87
CA GLY A 286 13.10 -13.44 -2.30
C GLY A 286 14.38 -13.51 -3.12
N HIS A 287 14.24 -13.42 -4.43
CA HIS A 287 15.36 -13.49 -5.38
C HIS A 287 15.39 -12.25 -6.29
N PRO A 288 16.57 -11.71 -6.66
CA PRO A 288 16.65 -10.62 -7.61
C PRO A 288 16.05 -11.02 -8.97
N LEU A 289 15.15 -10.20 -9.49
CA LEU A 289 14.49 -10.39 -10.78
C LEU A 289 15.19 -9.68 -11.94
N ILE A 290 16.46 -9.34 -11.79
CA ILE A 290 17.25 -8.62 -12.79
C ILE A 290 18.61 -9.30 -13.00
N GLN A 291 19.02 -9.40 -14.28
CA GLN A 291 20.35 -9.84 -14.71
C GLN A 291 20.96 -8.74 -15.56
N PHE A 292 22.16 -8.33 -15.27
CA PHE A 292 22.90 -7.34 -16.06
C PHE A 292 23.79 -8.04 -17.09
N GLU A 293 23.82 -7.52 -18.32
CA GLU A 293 24.59 -8.13 -19.43
C GLU A 293 26.10 -8.10 -19.19
N ASP A 294 26.60 -7.13 -18.47
CA ASP A 294 28.02 -7.02 -18.08
C ASP A 294 28.44 -8.13 -17.11
N GLU A 295 27.55 -8.64 -16.27
CA GLU A 295 27.83 -9.77 -15.33
C GLU A 295 27.91 -11.12 -16.03
N GLU A 296 27.20 -11.31 -17.16
CA GLU A 296 27.26 -12.56 -17.94
C GLU A 296 28.61 -12.74 -18.64
N GLN A 297 29.22 -11.64 -19.08
CA GLN A 297 30.53 -11.67 -19.76
C GLN A 297 31.70 -12.02 -18.82
N GLU A 298 31.61 -11.65 -17.54
CA GLU A 298 32.65 -12.01 -16.55
C GLU A 298 32.58 -13.48 -16.16
N SER A 299 31.38 -14.09 -16.14
CA SER A 299 31.19 -15.50 -15.76
C SER A 299 31.59 -16.50 -16.87
N GLU A 300 31.69 -16.08 -18.14
CA GLU A 300 32.13 -16.90 -19.26
C GLU A 300 33.68 -16.87 -19.46
N THR A 301 34.38 -16.00 -18.72
CA THR A 301 35.86 -15.83 -18.84
C THR A 301 36.66 -16.45 -17.70
N ASP A 302 36.02 -17.03 -16.69
CA ASP A 302 36.63 -17.81 -15.59
C ASP A 302 36.37 -19.31 -15.80
#